data_dfcc543fb0c9d8413bca752f29136828
#
_entry.id   dfcc543fb0c9d8413bca752f29136828
#
_cell.length_a   1.000
_cell.length_b   1.000
_cell.length_c   1.000
_cell.angle_alpha   90.00
_cell.angle_beta   90.00
_cell.angle_gamma   90.00
#
_symmetry.space_group_name_H-M   'P 1'
#
loop_
_entity.id
_entity.type
_entity.pdbx_description
1 polymer ?
#
loop_
_entity_poly.entity_id
_entity_poly.type
_entity_poly.pdbx_seq_one_letter_code
_entity_poly.pdbx_strand_id
1 'polypeptide(L)'
;MAAGRVSVDGVSHALPEPFFVIATQNSLDQVGTSPLPEAQLDRFLMRLSLGFPDRASERALLCAGFDPSPDSPSGLSPETLQQLQDRCTNQHCSELLIDYVLDLVEVSRARHPGLSPRASQGLLAAARAWSLLQGRDHVVIDDVQAVLPAVVEHRLDAGCPARHGSPHSEALLQAVPALR
;
A
#
# COMPACT_ATOMS: atom_id res chain seq x y z
N MET A 1 4.39 -3.71 16.83
CA MET A 1 3.58 -2.66 16.18
C MET A 1 2.28 -3.21 15.56
N ALA A 2 2.29 -4.28 14.80
CA ALA A 2 1.06 -4.85 14.20
C ALA A 2 -0.03 -5.27 15.23
N ALA A 3 0.27 -5.34 16.50
CA ALA A 3 -0.66 -5.70 17.57
C ALA A 3 -1.08 -4.47 18.43
N GLY A 4 -0.92 -3.24 17.93
CA GLY A 4 -1.23 -2.03 18.71
C GLY A 4 -0.34 -1.83 19.94
N ARG A 5 0.80 -2.50 20.00
CA ARG A 5 1.76 -2.43 21.13
C ARG A 5 3.20 -2.32 20.63
N VAL A 6 4.01 -1.65 21.41
CA VAL A 6 5.47 -1.57 21.23
C VAL A 6 6.14 -1.98 22.55
N SER A 7 7.22 -2.75 22.44
CA SER A 7 8.03 -3.11 23.63
C SER A 7 9.35 -2.35 23.58
N VAL A 8 9.64 -1.64 24.67
CA VAL A 8 10.90 -0.91 24.88
C VAL A 8 11.46 -1.38 26.22
N ASP A 9 12.70 -1.83 26.25
CA ASP A 9 13.40 -2.32 27.45
C ASP A 9 12.62 -3.38 28.25
N GLY A 10 11.93 -4.28 27.53
CA GLY A 10 11.14 -5.35 28.14
C GLY A 10 9.75 -4.93 28.63
N VAL A 11 9.40 -3.64 28.57
CA VAL A 11 8.08 -3.13 28.93
C VAL A 11 7.23 -2.94 27.69
N SER A 12 5.99 -3.45 27.73
CA SER A 12 5.04 -3.35 26.60
C SER A 12 4.09 -2.17 26.78
N HIS A 13 4.15 -1.22 25.87
CA HIS A 13 3.31 -0.02 25.85
C HIS A 13 2.20 -0.18 24.80
N ALA A 14 0.96 0.19 25.15
CA ALA A 14 -0.12 0.31 24.18
C ALA A 14 0.12 1.55 23.31
N LEU A 15 -0.16 1.41 22.02
CA LEU A 15 -0.11 2.53 21.08
C LEU A 15 -1.48 3.23 21.04
N PRO A 16 -1.53 4.57 20.92
CA PRO A 16 -2.78 5.27 20.74
C PRO A 16 -3.46 4.87 19.43
N GLU A 17 -4.78 4.86 19.41
CA GLU A 17 -5.55 4.63 18.17
C GLU A 17 -6.11 5.96 17.64
N PRO A 18 -6.09 6.18 16.32
CA PRO A 18 -5.54 5.34 15.26
C PRO A 18 -3.99 5.41 15.19
N PHE A 19 -3.34 4.29 14.94
CA PHE A 19 -1.88 4.20 14.79
C PHE A 19 -1.51 3.53 13.47
N PHE A 20 -0.62 4.15 12.71
CA PHE A 20 -0.03 3.56 11.52
C PHE A 20 1.44 3.95 11.37
N VAL A 21 2.18 3.19 10.58
CA VAL A 21 3.61 3.39 10.35
C VAL A 21 3.84 3.80 8.91
N ILE A 22 4.52 4.92 8.73
CA ILE A 22 5.09 5.33 7.45
C ILE A 22 6.60 5.17 7.54
N ALA A 23 7.18 4.45 6.57
CA ALA A 23 8.63 4.37 6.38
C ALA A 23 8.99 5.04 5.06
N THR A 24 10.07 5.81 5.06
CA THR A 24 10.61 6.45 3.86
C THR A 24 11.96 5.83 3.52
N GLN A 25 12.21 5.68 2.23
CA GLN A 25 13.50 5.23 1.72
C GLN A 25 13.92 6.17 0.58
N ASN A 26 15.14 6.69 0.66
CA ASN A 26 15.72 7.44 -0.45
C ASN A 26 16.35 6.43 -1.43
N SER A 27 15.89 6.45 -2.67
CA SER A 27 16.39 5.53 -3.72
C SER A 27 17.83 5.79 -4.12
N LEU A 28 18.38 6.98 -3.82
CA LEU A 28 19.76 7.36 -4.16
C LEU A 28 20.77 6.93 -3.09
N ASP A 29 20.33 6.65 -1.85
CA ASP A 29 21.22 6.36 -0.72
C ASP A 29 21.38 4.84 -0.47
N GLN A 30 21.54 4.05 -1.53
CA GLN A 30 21.74 2.60 -1.39
C GLN A 30 23.14 2.22 -0.87
N VAL A 31 24.07 3.16 -0.80
CA VAL A 31 25.41 2.92 -0.28
C VAL A 31 25.36 2.97 1.26
N GLY A 32 25.49 1.79 1.89
CA GLY A 32 25.54 1.67 3.36
C GLY A 32 24.22 1.29 4.04
N THR A 33 23.14 1.05 3.29
CA THR A 33 21.88 0.54 3.86
C THR A 33 21.71 -0.96 3.58
N SER A 34 21.29 -1.72 4.59
CA SER A 34 20.94 -3.13 4.42
C SER A 34 19.49 -3.22 3.96
N PRO A 35 19.16 -4.00 2.90
CA PRO A 35 17.78 -4.18 2.49
C PRO A 35 16.97 -4.81 3.63
N LEU A 36 15.70 -4.39 3.76
CA LEU A 36 14.80 -5.01 4.72
C LEU A 36 14.53 -6.48 4.33
N PRO A 37 14.56 -7.42 5.28
CA PRO A 37 14.15 -8.79 5.03
C PRO A 37 12.73 -8.88 4.48
N GLU A 38 12.45 -9.85 3.60
CA GLU A 38 11.14 -10.07 2.99
C GLU A 38 10.00 -10.14 4.02
N ALA A 39 10.23 -10.83 5.14
CA ALA A 39 9.25 -10.92 6.23
C ALA A 39 8.91 -9.58 6.90
N GLN A 40 9.77 -8.59 6.76
CA GLN A 40 9.49 -7.22 7.22
C GLN A 40 8.79 -6.40 6.14
N LEU A 41 9.16 -6.57 4.87
CA LEU A 41 8.50 -5.94 3.74
C LEU A 41 7.03 -6.35 3.63
N ASP A 42 6.71 -7.64 3.85
CA ASP A 42 5.32 -8.15 3.84
C ASP A 42 4.42 -7.50 4.91
N ARG A 43 5.01 -6.86 5.92
CA ARG A 43 4.24 -6.15 6.96
C ARG A 43 3.78 -4.76 6.55
N PHE A 44 4.35 -4.17 5.52
CA PHE A 44 3.88 -2.91 4.96
C PHE A 44 2.73 -3.18 3.99
N LEU A 45 1.63 -2.43 4.15
CA LEU A 45 0.45 -2.60 3.30
C LEU A 45 0.77 -2.30 1.83
N MET A 46 1.42 -1.17 1.59
CA MET A 46 1.73 -0.71 0.23
C MET A 46 3.05 0.05 0.17
N ARG A 47 3.63 0.08 -1.03
CA ARG A 47 4.77 0.91 -1.39
C ARG A 47 4.34 1.92 -2.44
N LEU A 48 4.62 3.18 -2.17
CA LEU A 48 4.33 4.28 -3.09
C LEU A 48 5.64 4.94 -3.52
N SER A 49 5.67 5.47 -4.74
CA SER A 49 6.77 6.30 -5.23
C SER A 49 6.23 7.68 -5.55
N LEU A 50 6.89 8.71 -5.04
CA LEU A 50 6.48 10.10 -5.27
C LEU A 50 7.00 10.66 -6.60
N GLY A 51 8.07 10.07 -7.16
CA GLY A 51 8.75 10.62 -8.33
C GLY A 51 9.41 11.97 -8.03
N PHE A 52 9.76 12.69 -9.10
CA PHE A 52 10.25 14.05 -9.01
C PHE A 52 9.09 15.04 -9.10
N PRO A 53 9.22 16.26 -8.51
CA PRO A 53 8.25 17.32 -8.67
C PRO A 53 8.11 17.70 -10.16
N ASP A 54 6.97 18.24 -10.53
CA ASP A 54 6.81 18.85 -11.83
C ASP A 54 7.61 20.18 -11.97
N ARG A 55 7.81 20.64 -13.19
CA ARG A 55 8.57 21.86 -13.47
C ARG A 55 8.04 23.11 -12.74
N ALA A 56 6.74 23.20 -12.52
CA ALA A 56 6.13 24.35 -11.84
C ALA A 56 6.46 24.32 -10.34
N SER A 57 6.36 23.13 -9.72
CA SER A 57 6.72 22.91 -8.33
C SER A 57 8.22 23.10 -8.10
N GLU A 58 9.09 22.59 -8.97
CA GLU A 58 10.53 22.85 -8.90
C GLU A 58 10.86 24.35 -9.00
N ARG A 59 10.21 25.07 -9.93
CA ARG A 59 10.37 26.52 -10.05
C ARG A 59 9.95 27.24 -8.78
N ALA A 60 8.84 26.85 -8.15
CA ALA A 60 8.38 27.44 -6.89
C ALA A 60 9.40 27.23 -5.78
N LEU A 61 9.97 26.02 -5.65
CA LEU A 61 11.04 25.71 -4.70
C LEU A 61 12.29 26.58 -4.91
N LEU A 62 12.69 26.80 -6.16
CA LEU A 62 13.85 27.64 -6.48
C LEU A 62 13.61 29.13 -6.23
N CYS A 63 12.40 29.62 -6.39
CA CYS A 63 12.05 31.04 -6.22
C CYS A 63 11.75 31.41 -4.77
N ALA A 64 11.00 30.55 -4.04
CA ALA A 64 10.52 30.86 -2.69
C ALA A 64 11.32 30.17 -1.58
N GLY A 65 12.22 29.22 -1.93
CA GLY A 65 12.83 28.33 -0.97
C GLY A 65 11.83 27.28 -0.45
N PHE A 66 12.33 26.40 0.40
CA PHE A 66 11.47 25.43 1.07
C PHE A 66 10.75 26.12 2.25
N ASP A 67 9.48 26.44 2.08
CA ASP A 67 8.61 26.84 3.19
C ASP A 67 7.93 25.58 3.76
N PRO A 68 8.32 25.14 4.98
CA PRO A 68 7.68 24.00 5.63
C PRO A 68 6.32 24.35 6.26
N SER A 69 5.84 25.59 6.09
CA SER A 69 4.52 26.02 6.54
C SER A 69 3.47 25.72 5.46
N PRO A 70 3.01 24.50 5.32
CA PRO A 70 1.93 24.23 4.40
C PRO A 70 0.64 24.77 5.02
N ASP A 71 -0.27 25.24 4.19
CA ASP A 71 -1.68 25.14 4.46
C ASP A 71 -2.01 23.67 4.68
N SER A 72 -1.73 23.19 5.89
CA SER A 72 -2.06 21.80 6.26
C SER A 72 -3.55 21.66 6.11
N PRO A 73 -4.03 20.78 5.22
CA PRO A 73 -5.45 20.53 5.14
C PRO A 73 -5.93 20.17 6.55
N SER A 74 -7.06 20.72 6.96
CA SER A 74 -7.66 20.41 8.26
C SER A 74 -7.75 18.90 8.41
N GLY A 75 -7.04 18.34 9.39
CA GLY A 75 -6.99 16.90 9.62
C GLY A 75 -8.37 16.34 9.93
N LEU A 76 -8.58 15.07 9.60
CA LEU A 76 -9.78 14.34 10.06
C LEU A 76 -9.70 14.13 11.57
N SER A 77 -10.85 14.23 12.25
CA SER A 77 -10.88 13.79 13.65
C SER A 77 -10.69 12.28 13.76
N PRO A 78 -10.18 11.76 14.89
CA PRO A 78 -10.07 10.32 15.10
C PRO A 78 -11.40 9.57 14.91
N GLU A 79 -12.50 10.18 15.35
CA GLU A 79 -13.85 9.62 15.23
C GLU A 79 -14.27 9.51 13.75
N THR A 80 -13.99 10.55 12.96
CA THR A 80 -14.30 10.55 11.53
C THR A 80 -13.47 9.48 10.82
N LEU A 81 -12.19 9.34 11.17
CA LEU A 81 -11.33 8.31 10.61
C LEU A 81 -11.84 6.91 10.96
N GLN A 82 -12.27 6.68 12.20
CA GLN A 82 -12.85 5.40 12.63
C GLN A 82 -14.12 5.07 11.82
N GLN A 83 -15.01 6.04 11.63
CA GLN A 83 -16.22 5.85 10.81
C GLN A 83 -15.89 5.49 9.36
N LEU A 84 -14.84 6.10 8.78
CA LEU A 84 -14.38 5.76 7.43
C LEU A 84 -13.77 4.34 7.38
N GLN A 85 -13.03 3.93 8.41
CA GLN A 85 -12.48 2.57 8.51
C GLN A 85 -13.59 1.52 8.62
N ASP A 86 -14.63 1.80 9.42
CA ASP A 86 -15.79 0.91 9.55
C ASP A 86 -16.56 0.81 8.21
N ARG A 87 -16.77 1.92 7.53
CA ARG A 87 -17.38 1.94 6.19
C ARG A 87 -16.53 1.15 5.18
N CYS A 88 -15.21 1.34 5.19
CA CYS A 88 -14.28 0.61 4.34
C CYS A 88 -14.38 -0.90 4.58
N THR A 89 -14.39 -1.33 5.84
CA THR A 89 -14.48 -2.75 6.20
C THR A 89 -15.79 -3.39 5.74
N ASN A 90 -16.88 -2.63 5.73
CA ASN A 90 -18.23 -3.07 5.34
C ASN A 90 -18.52 -2.92 3.84
N GLN A 91 -17.55 -2.47 3.02
CA GLN A 91 -17.71 -2.43 1.56
C GLN A 91 -18.03 -3.81 1.00
N HIS A 92 -19.09 -3.89 0.21
CA HIS A 92 -19.52 -5.15 -0.38
C HIS A 92 -18.49 -5.68 -1.38
N CYS A 93 -18.16 -6.96 -1.27
CA CYS A 93 -17.32 -7.70 -2.21
C CYS A 93 -18.09 -8.93 -2.68
N SER A 94 -18.31 -9.06 -3.98
CA SER A 94 -18.96 -10.24 -4.53
C SER A 94 -18.03 -11.46 -4.44
N GLU A 95 -18.61 -12.67 -4.46
CA GLU A 95 -17.83 -13.92 -4.51
C GLU A 95 -16.90 -13.97 -5.73
N LEU A 96 -17.38 -13.51 -6.88
CA LEU A 96 -16.56 -13.40 -8.11
C LEU A 96 -15.34 -12.50 -7.94
N LEU A 97 -15.47 -11.40 -7.17
CA LEU A 97 -14.34 -10.54 -6.86
C LEU A 97 -13.32 -11.26 -5.96
N ILE A 98 -13.82 -12.00 -4.97
CA ILE A 98 -12.95 -12.78 -4.08
C ILE A 98 -12.22 -13.86 -4.87
N ASP A 99 -12.91 -14.58 -5.77
CA ASP A 99 -12.30 -15.58 -6.66
C ASP A 99 -11.23 -14.93 -7.55
N TYR A 100 -11.49 -13.74 -8.10
CA TYR A 100 -10.49 -13.00 -8.88
C TYR A 100 -9.22 -12.67 -8.05
N VAL A 101 -9.38 -12.24 -6.80
CA VAL A 101 -8.25 -12.01 -5.91
C VAL A 101 -7.49 -13.31 -5.61
N LEU A 102 -8.20 -14.43 -5.41
CA LEU A 102 -7.60 -15.74 -5.18
C LEU A 102 -6.83 -16.24 -6.39
N ASP A 103 -7.34 -16.03 -7.61
CA ASP A 103 -6.64 -16.37 -8.86
C ASP A 103 -5.32 -15.58 -8.99
N LEU A 104 -5.33 -14.27 -8.71
CA LEU A 104 -4.10 -13.46 -8.69
C LEU A 104 -3.07 -14.01 -7.70
N VAL A 105 -3.52 -14.39 -6.51
CA VAL A 105 -2.67 -14.97 -5.47
C VAL A 105 -2.12 -16.33 -5.89
N GLU A 106 -2.93 -17.20 -6.47
CA GLU A 106 -2.51 -18.53 -6.95
C GLU A 106 -1.47 -18.41 -8.06
N VAL A 107 -1.71 -17.56 -9.06
CA VAL A 107 -0.76 -17.29 -10.13
C VAL A 107 0.55 -16.71 -9.57
N SER A 108 0.49 -15.84 -8.56
CA SER A 108 1.69 -15.30 -7.93
C SER A 108 2.53 -16.39 -7.26
N ARG A 109 1.88 -17.40 -6.63
CA ARG A 109 2.53 -18.52 -5.93
C ARG A 109 3.18 -19.55 -6.85
N ALA A 110 2.75 -19.61 -8.09
CA ALA A 110 3.44 -20.40 -9.12
C ALA A 110 4.82 -19.80 -9.49
N ARG A 111 5.06 -18.55 -9.09
CA ARG A 111 6.35 -17.85 -9.21
C ARG A 111 6.91 -17.60 -7.82
N HIS A 112 8.18 -17.78 -7.61
CA HIS A 112 8.80 -17.56 -6.30
C HIS A 112 9.39 -16.13 -6.19
N PRO A 113 9.14 -15.38 -5.09
CA PRO A 113 8.24 -15.62 -3.96
C PRO A 113 6.77 -15.35 -4.35
N GLY A 114 5.80 -16.06 -3.80
CA GLY A 114 4.37 -15.81 -3.99
C GLY A 114 3.78 -14.90 -2.92
N LEU A 115 2.56 -14.42 -3.15
CA LEU A 115 1.84 -13.58 -2.20
C LEU A 115 1.42 -14.36 -0.95
N SER A 116 1.67 -13.79 0.22
CA SER A 116 1.25 -14.34 1.50
C SER A 116 -0.27 -14.14 1.74
N PRO A 117 -0.88 -14.87 2.69
CA PRO A 117 -2.26 -14.59 3.11
C PRO A 117 -2.46 -13.15 3.63
N ARG A 118 -1.43 -12.55 4.23
CA ARG A 118 -1.45 -11.15 4.65
C ARG A 118 -1.52 -10.21 3.43
N ALA A 119 -0.79 -10.52 2.38
CA ALA A 119 -0.80 -9.75 1.15
C ALA A 119 -2.18 -9.78 0.47
N SER A 120 -2.86 -10.95 0.43
CA SER A 120 -4.23 -11.06 -0.13
C SER A 120 -5.25 -10.27 0.68
N GLN A 121 -5.19 -10.34 2.02
CA GLN A 121 -6.02 -9.52 2.90
C GLN A 121 -5.74 -8.02 2.71
N GLY A 122 -4.46 -7.65 2.59
CA GLY A 122 -4.04 -6.27 2.33
C GLY A 122 -4.54 -5.76 0.98
N LEU A 123 -4.48 -6.59 -0.07
CA LEU A 123 -4.99 -6.24 -1.39
C LEU A 123 -6.50 -5.94 -1.37
N LEU A 124 -7.27 -6.81 -0.72
CA LEU A 124 -8.72 -6.61 -0.59
C LEU A 124 -9.04 -5.37 0.26
N ALA A 125 -8.31 -5.15 1.36
CA ALA A 125 -8.48 -3.96 2.20
C ALA A 125 -8.16 -2.66 1.44
N ALA A 126 -7.09 -2.65 0.64
CA ALA A 126 -6.73 -1.52 -0.21
C ALA A 126 -7.77 -1.26 -1.30
N ALA A 127 -8.30 -2.30 -1.94
CA ALA A 127 -9.36 -2.18 -2.95
C ALA A 127 -10.66 -1.62 -2.35
N ARG A 128 -11.03 -2.04 -1.13
CA ARG A 128 -12.18 -1.48 -0.40
C ARG A 128 -12.00 0.02 -0.12
N ALA A 129 -10.82 0.41 0.35
CA ALA A 129 -10.52 1.81 0.61
C ALA A 129 -10.53 2.63 -0.69
N TRP A 130 -10.00 2.07 -1.77
CA TRP A 130 -10.02 2.71 -3.09
C TRP A 130 -11.43 2.91 -3.61
N SER A 131 -12.30 1.88 -3.55
CA SER A 131 -13.71 1.97 -3.89
C SER A 131 -14.44 3.05 -3.08
N LEU A 132 -14.19 3.13 -1.77
CA LEU A 132 -14.76 4.16 -0.89
C LEU A 132 -14.33 5.57 -1.31
N LEU A 133 -13.04 5.76 -1.64
CA LEU A 133 -12.52 7.04 -2.15
C LEU A 133 -13.14 7.44 -3.49
N GLN A 134 -13.52 6.47 -4.32
CA GLN A 134 -14.25 6.69 -5.57
C GLN A 134 -15.77 6.94 -5.34
N GLY A 135 -16.23 6.98 -4.09
CA GLY A 135 -17.61 7.24 -3.72
C GLY A 135 -18.57 6.07 -3.95
N ARG A 136 -18.04 4.83 -4.11
CA ARG A 136 -18.85 3.63 -4.30
C ARG A 136 -19.13 2.94 -2.97
N ASP A 137 -20.15 2.09 -2.95
CA ASP A 137 -20.55 1.24 -1.81
C ASP A 137 -20.17 -0.24 -2.00
N HIS A 138 -19.56 -0.57 -3.12
CA HIS A 138 -19.07 -1.91 -3.47
C HIS A 138 -17.73 -1.85 -4.19
N VAL A 139 -16.99 -2.95 -4.12
CA VAL A 139 -15.69 -3.11 -4.78
C VAL A 139 -15.86 -3.75 -6.15
N VAL A 140 -15.20 -3.20 -7.16
CA VAL A 140 -15.14 -3.76 -8.51
C VAL A 140 -13.72 -4.24 -8.84
N ILE A 141 -13.58 -5.04 -9.90
CA ILE A 141 -12.28 -5.59 -10.33
C ILE A 141 -11.26 -4.47 -10.61
N ASP A 142 -11.71 -3.37 -11.18
CA ASP A 142 -10.86 -2.20 -11.50
C ASP A 142 -10.22 -1.61 -10.22
N ASP A 143 -10.89 -1.69 -9.07
CA ASP A 143 -10.34 -1.23 -7.80
C ASP A 143 -9.18 -2.10 -7.36
N VAL A 144 -9.30 -3.43 -7.52
CA VAL A 144 -8.23 -4.38 -7.24
C VAL A 144 -7.04 -4.10 -8.16
N GLN A 145 -7.30 -3.92 -9.46
CA GLN A 145 -6.25 -3.63 -10.44
C GLN A 145 -5.54 -2.31 -10.17
N ALA A 146 -6.27 -1.27 -9.77
CA ALA A 146 -5.72 0.05 -9.48
C ALA A 146 -4.72 0.03 -8.31
N VAL A 147 -5.00 -0.76 -7.26
CA VAL A 147 -4.13 -0.84 -6.07
C VAL A 147 -3.09 -1.95 -6.15
N LEU A 148 -3.23 -2.88 -7.10
CA LEU A 148 -2.36 -4.06 -7.23
C LEU A 148 -0.87 -3.70 -7.25
N PRO A 149 -0.38 -2.75 -8.08
CA PRO A 149 1.04 -2.42 -8.12
C PRO A 149 1.57 -1.98 -6.75
N ALA A 150 0.86 -1.09 -6.07
CA ALA A 150 1.28 -0.58 -4.78
C ALA A 150 1.36 -1.66 -3.69
N VAL A 151 0.50 -2.68 -3.77
CA VAL A 151 0.41 -3.75 -2.75
C VAL A 151 1.36 -4.90 -3.05
N VAL A 152 1.59 -5.27 -4.31
CA VAL A 152 2.29 -6.53 -4.62
C VAL A 152 3.75 -6.37 -5.01
N GLU A 153 4.13 -5.26 -5.69
CA GLU A 153 5.48 -5.12 -6.25
C GLU A 153 6.58 -5.29 -5.20
N HIS A 154 6.47 -4.63 -4.04
CA HIS A 154 7.49 -4.71 -2.99
C HIS A 154 7.59 -6.09 -2.32
N ARG A 155 6.58 -6.95 -2.48
CA ARG A 155 6.55 -8.31 -1.94
C ARG A 155 7.11 -9.33 -2.92
N LEU A 156 6.92 -9.10 -4.21
CA LEU A 156 7.36 -10.00 -5.27
C LEU A 156 8.78 -9.66 -5.78
N ASP A 157 9.24 -8.46 -5.52
CA ASP A 157 10.54 -7.93 -5.97
C ASP A 157 11.71 -8.33 -5.05
N ALA A 158 11.47 -9.22 -4.10
CA ALA A 158 12.37 -9.85 -3.13
C ALA A 158 13.83 -9.34 -3.16
N GLY A 159 14.07 -8.16 -2.56
CA GLY A 159 15.42 -7.63 -2.36
C GLY A 159 16.06 -6.94 -3.57
N CYS A 160 15.38 -6.81 -4.69
CA CYS A 160 15.84 -5.94 -5.77
C CYS A 160 15.53 -4.47 -5.44
N PRO A 161 16.46 -3.54 -5.73
CA PRO A 161 16.18 -2.12 -5.63
C PRO A 161 14.97 -1.76 -6.50
N ALA A 162 14.16 -0.84 -6.01
CA ALA A 162 12.94 -0.38 -6.68
C ALA A 162 13.20 -0.11 -8.16
N ARG A 163 12.79 -1.02 -9.04
CA ARG A 163 12.79 -0.78 -10.47
C ARG A 163 11.65 0.20 -10.78
N HIS A 164 11.91 1.12 -11.67
CA HIS A 164 10.82 1.91 -12.23
C HIS A 164 9.90 0.96 -13.03
N GLY A 165 8.60 0.99 -12.72
CA GLY A 165 7.61 0.15 -13.36
C GLY A 165 6.94 -0.84 -12.40
N SER A 166 6.01 -1.60 -12.93
CA SER A 166 5.18 -2.55 -12.20
C SER A 166 5.18 -3.94 -12.86
N PRO A 167 6.37 -4.55 -13.10
CA PRO A 167 6.48 -5.74 -13.95
C PRO A 167 5.76 -6.96 -13.38
N HIS A 168 5.68 -7.09 -12.06
CA HIS A 168 5.02 -8.23 -11.43
C HIS A 168 3.50 -8.11 -11.50
N SER A 169 2.96 -6.93 -11.18
CA SER A 169 1.52 -6.69 -11.27
C SER A 169 1.02 -6.74 -12.71
N GLU A 170 1.76 -6.18 -13.68
CA GLU A 170 1.44 -6.30 -15.09
C GLU A 170 1.39 -7.77 -15.55
N ALA A 171 2.37 -8.58 -15.14
CA ALA A 171 2.40 -10.00 -15.46
C ALA A 171 1.25 -10.79 -14.81
N LEU A 172 0.81 -10.40 -13.61
CA LEU A 172 -0.36 -10.99 -12.94
C LEU A 172 -1.65 -10.62 -13.67
N LEU A 173 -1.82 -9.34 -14.05
CA LEU A 173 -3.00 -8.88 -14.78
C LEU A 173 -3.14 -9.52 -16.17
N GLN A 174 -2.02 -9.78 -16.85
CA GLN A 174 -2.02 -10.51 -18.13
C GLN A 174 -2.40 -11.99 -17.95
N ALA A 175 -2.01 -12.60 -16.83
CA ALA A 175 -2.28 -14.01 -16.57
C ALA A 175 -3.70 -14.27 -16.05
N VAL A 176 -4.32 -13.29 -15.40
CA VAL A 176 -5.67 -13.39 -14.83
C VAL A 176 -6.57 -12.31 -15.46
N PRO A 177 -7.27 -12.62 -16.55
CA PRO A 177 -8.16 -11.66 -17.20
C PRO A 177 -9.37 -11.32 -16.30
N ALA A 178 -9.80 -10.05 -16.34
CA ALA A 178 -10.93 -9.54 -15.56
C ALA A 178 -12.31 -10.14 -15.99
N LEU A 179 -12.41 -10.59 -17.22
CA LEU A 179 -13.62 -11.21 -17.79
C LEU A 179 -13.38 -12.71 -17.94
N ARG A 180 -14.20 -13.51 -17.28
CA ARG A 180 -14.38 -14.95 -17.55
C ARG A 180 -15.66 -15.18 -18.30
#